data_4a4665c3936f76281423303620039e6f
#
_entry.id   4a4665c3936f76281423303620039e6f
#
_cell.length_a   1.000
_cell.length_b   1.000
_cell.length_c   1.000
_cell.angle_alpha   90.00
_cell.angle_beta   90.00
_cell.angle_gamma   90.00
#
_symmetry.space_group_name_H-M   'P 1'
#
loop_
_entity.id
_entity.type
_entity.pdbx_description
1 polymer ?
#
loop_
_entity_poly.entity_id
_entity_poly.type
_entity_poly.pdbx_seq_one_letter_code
_entity_poly.pdbx_strand_id
1 'polypeptide(L)'
;PSLIDGFRRLHAARQIAGLGGLTTRLIEIDDREAKVAMYRLNLVGRRVHVLEEAWLVYALVREDGLSQLEVAQLMGRHKSWVCRRLALLEKLAAPVRQDLQLGLLSPTAARSLTQLPAGNQEEVLEAVRRESLTAAEVREVVDLLLSSSTREQKEFVLEKPRQALSQARGGPTRSWDPRLSTAGNRVARKLGGLLDYLAGMENWLRHRGRGELSLCDVGILSPGFERLARDSRVVGELAGDLVQEMKLT
;
A
#
# COMPACT_ATOMS: atom_id res chain seq x y z
N PRO A 1 3.12 43.06 5.36
CA PRO A 1 2.56 42.14 4.41
C PRO A 1 3.63 41.20 3.83
N SER A 2 3.34 39.90 3.77
CA SER A 2 4.21 38.88 3.21
C SER A 2 3.70 38.46 1.83
N LEU A 3 4.63 38.18 0.89
CA LEU A 3 4.27 37.73 -0.44
C LEU A 3 3.96 36.22 -0.40
N ILE A 4 2.79 35.80 -0.88
CA ILE A 4 2.37 34.41 -0.95
C ILE A 4 2.37 33.81 -2.36
N ASP A 5 2.40 34.64 -3.40
CA ASP A 5 2.54 34.25 -4.81
C ASP A 5 3.21 35.37 -5.62
N GLY A 6 3.74 34.99 -6.78
CA GLY A 6 4.35 35.93 -7.72
C GLY A 6 5.83 36.22 -7.47
N PHE A 7 6.55 35.39 -6.72
CA PHE A 7 7.99 35.56 -6.42
C PHE A 7 8.85 35.78 -7.69
N ARG A 8 8.59 35.01 -8.76
CA ARG A 8 9.30 35.16 -10.04
C ARG A 8 8.98 36.48 -10.74
N ARG A 9 7.71 36.89 -10.68
CA ARG A 9 7.27 38.19 -11.26
C ARG A 9 7.90 39.34 -10.51
N LEU A 10 7.92 39.30 -9.20
CA LEU A 10 8.57 40.30 -8.38
C LEU A 10 10.08 40.35 -8.62
N HIS A 11 10.73 39.19 -8.74
CA HIS A 11 12.16 39.14 -9.05
C HIS A 11 12.48 39.74 -10.42
N ALA A 12 11.73 39.37 -11.45
CA ALA A 12 11.90 39.94 -12.79
C ALA A 12 11.62 41.46 -12.82
N ALA A 13 10.56 41.91 -12.13
CA ALA A 13 10.22 43.32 -12.07
C ALA A 13 11.33 44.20 -11.43
N ARG A 14 12.03 43.68 -10.45
CA ARG A 14 13.18 44.37 -9.79
C ARG A 14 14.37 44.59 -10.74
N GLN A 15 14.44 43.82 -11.83
CA GLN A 15 15.52 43.94 -12.83
C GLN A 15 15.17 44.90 -13.98
N ILE A 16 13.92 45.34 -14.07
CA ILE A 16 13.45 46.23 -15.15
C ILE A 16 13.58 47.70 -14.70
N ALA A 17 14.52 48.42 -15.29
CA ALA A 17 14.67 49.85 -15.04
C ALA A 17 13.41 50.64 -15.44
N GLY A 18 12.93 51.52 -14.56
CA GLY A 18 11.77 52.36 -14.81
C GLY A 18 10.40 51.73 -14.50
N LEU A 19 10.35 50.49 -14.04
CA LEU A 19 9.10 49.88 -13.62
C LEU A 19 8.73 50.40 -12.21
N GLY A 20 7.69 51.26 -12.13
CA GLY A 20 7.27 51.94 -10.88
C GLY A 20 6.57 51.04 -9.85
N GLY A 21 6.14 49.84 -10.23
CA GLY A 21 5.46 48.93 -9.31
C GLY A 21 4.73 47.77 -10.01
N LEU A 22 4.21 46.85 -9.21
CA LEU A 22 3.38 45.75 -9.64
C LEU A 22 2.00 45.85 -8.98
N THR A 23 0.96 45.61 -9.76
CA THR A 23 -0.39 45.45 -9.19
C THR A 23 -0.45 44.21 -8.32
N THR A 24 -0.86 44.36 -7.07
CA THR A 24 -0.99 43.29 -6.10
C THR A 24 -2.39 43.25 -5.50
N ARG A 25 -2.79 42.06 -5.04
CA ARG A 25 -4.02 41.89 -4.27
C ARG A 25 -3.61 41.64 -2.82
N LEU A 26 -4.04 42.50 -1.91
CA LEU A 26 -3.91 42.27 -0.48
C LEU A 26 -5.07 41.38 0.01
N ILE A 27 -4.75 40.42 0.86
CA ILE A 27 -5.71 39.57 1.54
C ILE A 27 -5.33 39.50 3.03
N GLU A 28 -6.33 39.55 3.89
CA GLU A 28 -6.16 39.38 5.33
C GLU A 28 -6.41 37.93 5.69
N ILE A 29 -5.34 37.20 6.00
CA ILE A 29 -5.35 35.77 6.34
C ILE A 29 -4.26 35.52 7.37
N ASP A 30 -4.44 34.49 8.18
CA ASP A 30 -3.40 34.03 9.12
C ASP A 30 -2.28 33.24 8.42
N ASP A 31 -1.21 32.93 9.15
CA ASP A 31 -0.06 32.20 8.59
C ASP A 31 -0.43 30.80 8.10
N ARG A 32 -1.40 30.14 8.72
CA ARG A 32 -1.87 28.81 8.34
C ARG A 32 -2.64 28.86 7.02
N GLU A 33 -3.55 29.82 6.94
CA GLU A 33 -4.32 30.09 5.71
C GLU A 33 -3.39 30.54 4.57
N ALA A 34 -2.34 31.32 4.88
CA ALA A 34 -1.33 31.73 3.91
C ALA A 34 -0.57 30.54 3.31
N LYS A 35 -0.14 29.58 4.15
CA LYS A 35 0.49 28.33 3.67
C LYS A 35 -0.42 27.54 2.73
N VAL A 36 -1.72 27.44 3.06
CA VAL A 36 -2.71 26.75 2.22
C VAL A 36 -3.01 27.54 0.93
N ALA A 37 -3.08 28.86 1.01
CA ALA A 37 -3.26 29.72 -0.17
C ALA A 37 -2.08 29.56 -1.14
N MET A 38 -0.85 29.56 -0.65
CA MET A 38 0.34 29.26 -1.47
C MET A 38 0.24 27.94 -2.20
N TYR A 39 -0.19 26.87 -1.51
CA TYR A 39 -0.39 25.58 -2.12
C TYR A 39 -1.46 25.61 -3.21
N ARG A 40 -2.64 26.20 -2.92
CA ARG A 40 -3.76 26.29 -3.88
C ARG A 40 -3.39 27.08 -5.12
N LEU A 41 -2.68 28.18 -4.97
CA LEU A 41 -2.21 29.01 -6.09
C LEU A 41 -1.21 28.26 -6.97
N ASN A 42 -0.36 27.42 -6.37
CA ASN A 42 0.61 26.60 -7.09
C ASN A 42 -0.01 25.37 -7.77
N LEU A 43 -1.22 24.94 -7.40
CA LEU A 43 -1.95 23.88 -8.11
C LEU A 43 -2.41 24.32 -9.51
N VAL A 44 -2.62 25.62 -9.72
CA VAL A 44 -3.05 26.17 -11.00
C VAL A 44 -1.85 26.22 -11.96
N GLY A 45 -1.81 25.29 -12.90
CA GLY A 45 -0.81 25.25 -13.97
C GLY A 45 0.41 24.35 -13.77
N ARG A 46 0.59 23.75 -12.59
CA ARG A 46 1.69 22.80 -12.36
C ARG A 46 1.25 21.67 -11.40
N ARG A 47 1.79 20.47 -11.60
CA ARG A 47 1.67 19.40 -10.60
C ARG A 47 2.60 19.71 -9.43
N VAL A 48 2.03 19.91 -8.24
CA VAL A 48 2.81 20.02 -7.00
C VAL A 48 3.46 18.68 -6.71
N HIS A 49 4.73 18.68 -6.38
CA HIS A 49 5.45 17.45 -6.05
C HIS A 49 4.92 16.87 -4.72
N VAL A 50 4.84 15.54 -4.64
CA VAL A 50 4.29 14.86 -3.47
C VAL A 50 5.01 15.21 -2.16
N LEU A 51 6.30 15.50 -2.21
CA LEU A 51 7.08 15.95 -1.04
C LEU A 51 6.78 17.40 -0.67
N GLU A 52 6.46 18.28 -1.63
CA GLU A 52 6.01 19.65 -1.33
C GLU A 52 4.70 19.61 -0.53
N GLU A 53 3.77 18.73 -0.93
CA GLU A 53 2.54 18.47 -0.17
C GLU A 53 2.83 17.90 1.21
N ALA A 54 3.78 16.97 1.31
CA ALA A 54 4.17 16.37 2.57
C ALA A 54 4.79 17.40 3.54
N TRP A 55 5.66 18.28 3.04
CA TRP A 55 6.25 19.37 3.84
C TRP A 55 5.20 20.37 4.32
N LEU A 56 4.24 20.75 3.47
CA LEU A 56 3.15 21.62 3.90
C LEU A 56 2.31 20.97 5.00
N VAL A 57 1.93 19.71 4.83
CA VAL A 57 1.16 18.95 5.82
C VAL A 57 1.95 18.82 7.13
N TYR A 58 3.25 18.57 7.04
CA TYR A 58 4.13 18.49 8.21
C TYR A 58 4.18 19.82 8.97
N ALA A 59 4.38 20.94 8.27
CA ALA A 59 4.39 22.26 8.88
C ALA A 59 3.07 22.56 9.62
N LEU A 60 1.93 22.33 8.97
CA LEU A 60 0.61 22.55 9.56
C LEU A 60 0.37 21.67 10.81
N VAL A 61 0.81 20.40 10.79
CA VAL A 61 0.58 19.48 11.91
C VAL A 61 1.62 19.64 13.02
N ARG A 62 2.91 19.75 12.68
CA ARG A 62 4.02 19.70 13.67
C ARG A 62 4.47 21.08 14.14
N GLU A 63 4.48 22.08 13.26
CA GLU A 63 4.92 23.44 13.62
C GLU A 63 3.73 24.29 14.10
N ASP A 64 2.59 24.25 13.37
CA ASP A 64 1.41 25.04 13.71
C ASP A 64 0.47 24.32 14.70
N GLY A 65 0.73 23.05 15.05
CA GLY A 65 0.01 22.29 16.07
C GLY A 65 -1.42 21.86 15.70
N LEU A 66 -1.78 21.89 14.40
CA LEU A 66 -3.09 21.44 13.96
C LEU A 66 -3.22 19.92 14.02
N SER A 67 -4.40 19.45 14.38
CA SER A 67 -4.72 18.02 14.25
C SER A 67 -4.79 17.61 12.77
N GLN A 68 -4.57 16.32 12.48
CA GLN A 68 -4.67 15.80 11.12
C GLN A 68 -6.07 15.99 10.51
N LEU A 69 -7.12 16.07 11.34
CA LEU A 69 -8.48 16.31 10.89
C LEU A 69 -8.67 17.77 10.46
N GLU A 70 -8.18 18.72 11.26
CA GLU A 70 -8.22 20.15 10.92
C GLU A 70 -7.44 20.44 9.64
N VAL A 71 -6.24 19.86 9.49
CA VAL A 71 -5.46 19.97 8.24
C VAL A 71 -6.23 19.38 7.06
N ALA A 72 -6.89 18.25 7.23
CA ALA A 72 -7.69 17.63 6.17
C ALA A 72 -8.85 18.55 5.74
N GLN A 73 -9.56 19.15 6.69
CA GLN A 73 -10.63 20.12 6.44
C GLN A 73 -10.10 21.38 5.73
N LEU A 74 -9.03 21.96 6.24
CA LEU A 74 -8.40 23.16 5.70
C LEU A 74 -7.90 22.97 4.26
N MET A 75 -7.35 21.78 3.97
CA MET A 75 -6.86 21.40 2.64
C MET A 75 -7.98 20.91 1.69
N GLY A 76 -9.19 20.69 2.18
CA GLY A 76 -10.28 20.06 1.42
C GLY A 76 -9.95 18.62 1.02
N ARG A 77 -9.30 17.86 1.91
CA ARG A 77 -8.85 16.48 1.69
C ARG A 77 -9.37 15.55 2.78
N HIS A 78 -9.31 14.25 2.53
CA HIS A 78 -9.63 13.25 3.55
C HIS A 78 -8.47 13.07 4.53
N LYS A 79 -8.75 12.77 5.82
CA LYS A 79 -7.73 12.52 6.86
C LYS A 79 -6.66 11.51 6.42
N SER A 80 -7.06 10.44 5.69
CA SER A 80 -6.11 9.45 5.19
C SER A 80 -5.11 10.01 4.19
N TRP A 81 -5.44 11.09 3.47
CA TRP A 81 -4.49 11.78 2.60
C TRP A 81 -3.41 12.47 3.45
N VAL A 82 -3.80 13.16 4.52
CA VAL A 82 -2.88 13.81 5.47
C VAL A 82 -1.94 12.77 6.11
N CYS A 83 -2.48 11.66 6.63
CA CYS A 83 -1.68 10.57 7.18
C CYS A 83 -0.63 10.05 6.18
N ARG A 84 -1.02 9.85 4.91
CA ARG A 84 -0.10 9.38 3.87
C ARG A 84 1.00 10.39 3.54
N ARG A 85 0.73 11.70 3.59
CA ARG A 85 1.74 12.74 3.37
C ARG A 85 2.73 12.82 4.54
N LEU A 86 2.24 12.79 5.78
CA LEU A 86 3.11 12.73 6.96
C LEU A 86 4.03 11.51 6.94
N ALA A 87 3.51 10.34 6.59
CA ALA A 87 4.28 9.11 6.54
C ALA A 87 5.50 9.20 5.59
N LEU A 88 5.42 9.97 4.50
CA LEU A 88 6.54 10.17 3.57
C LEU A 88 7.72 10.91 4.21
N LEU A 89 7.47 11.78 5.18
CA LEU A 89 8.54 12.51 5.89
C LEU A 89 8.98 11.80 7.17
N GLU A 90 8.04 11.20 7.90
CA GLU A 90 8.28 10.65 9.22
C GLU A 90 8.79 9.19 9.19
N LYS A 91 8.38 8.41 8.17
CA LYS A 91 8.64 6.97 8.12
C LYS A 91 9.63 6.55 7.03
N LEU A 92 9.85 7.36 6.00
CA LEU A 92 10.81 7.01 4.96
C LEU A 92 12.25 7.26 5.42
N ALA A 93 13.12 6.29 5.16
CA ALA A 93 14.56 6.44 5.28
C ALA A 93 15.08 7.55 4.33
N ALA A 94 16.19 8.18 4.70
CA ALA A 94 16.75 9.29 3.93
C ALA A 94 17.06 8.93 2.46
N PRO A 95 17.67 7.77 2.11
CA PRO A 95 17.92 7.38 0.73
C PRO A 95 16.64 7.20 -0.08
N VAL A 96 15.58 6.61 0.51
CA VAL A 96 14.28 6.41 -0.15
C VAL A 96 13.61 7.76 -0.44
N ARG A 97 13.71 8.70 0.49
CA ARG A 97 13.18 10.05 0.33
C ARG A 97 13.92 10.83 -0.74
N GLN A 98 15.24 10.65 -0.84
CA GLN A 98 16.06 11.24 -1.89
C GLN A 98 15.66 10.72 -3.28
N ASP A 99 15.47 9.41 -3.46
CA ASP A 99 15.02 8.83 -4.72
C ASP A 99 13.61 9.32 -5.12
N LEU A 100 12.73 9.46 -4.15
CA LEU A 100 11.41 10.05 -4.38
C LEU A 100 11.53 11.52 -4.83
N GLN A 101 12.43 12.30 -4.25
CA GLN A 101 12.68 13.70 -4.61
C GLN A 101 13.26 13.84 -6.02
N LEU A 102 14.16 12.95 -6.40
CA LEU A 102 14.78 12.92 -7.73
C LEU A 102 13.86 12.31 -8.81
N GLY A 103 12.69 11.78 -8.42
CA GLY A 103 11.76 11.11 -9.35
C GLY A 103 12.20 9.71 -9.78
N LEU A 104 13.24 9.15 -9.14
CA LEU A 104 13.72 7.78 -9.38
C LEU A 104 12.80 6.72 -8.77
N LEU A 105 12.05 7.11 -7.73
CA LEU A 105 11.05 6.29 -7.09
C LEU A 105 9.66 6.95 -7.22
N SER A 106 8.65 6.18 -7.64
CA SER A 106 7.30 6.71 -7.74
C SER A 106 6.67 6.97 -6.36
N PRO A 107 5.76 7.96 -6.22
CA PRO A 107 5.06 8.22 -4.95
C PRO A 107 4.28 7.01 -4.43
N THR A 108 3.79 6.15 -5.32
CA THR A 108 3.06 4.92 -4.96
C THR A 108 4.00 3.89 -4.35
N ALA A 109 5.17 3.68 -4.95
CA ALA A 109 6.20 2.78 -4.43
C ALA A 109 6.74 3.28 -3.08
N ALA A 110 7.09 4.57 -2.98
CA ALA A 110 7.53 5.19 -1.73
C ALA A 110 6.52 5.00 -0.59
N ARG A 111 5.22 5.13 -0.89
CA ARG A 111 4.16 4.90 0.09
C ARG A 111 4.13 3.45 0.58
N SER A 112 4.37 2.47 -0.28
CA SER A 112 4.45 1.07 0.14
C SER A 112 5.61 0.85 1.12
N LEU A 113 6.77 1.47 0.85
CA LEU A 113 7.94 1.38 1.72
C LEU A 113 7.72 1.97 3.12
N THR A 114 6.78 2.92 3.30
CA THR A 114 6.45 3.45 4.65
C THR A 114 5.86 2.40 5.59
N GLN A 115 5.49 1.23 5.11
CA GLN A 115 4.99 0.11 5.92
C GLN A 115 6.11 -0.69 6.57
N LEU A 116 7.32 -0.58 6.05
CA LEU A 116 8.51 -1.25 6.59
C LEU A 116 9.23 -0.34 7.61
N PRO A 117 9.91 -0.94 8.61
CA PRO A 117 10.87 -0.20 9.43
C PRO A 117 11.93 0.48 8.57
N ALA A 118 12.38 1.67 8.98
CA ALA A 118 13.34 2.47 8.20
C ALA A 118 14.63 1.70 7.86
N GLY A 119 15.14 0.84 8.76
CA GLY A 119 16.33 0.03 8.52
C GLY A 119 16.19 -1.03 7.42
N ASN A 120 14.97 -1.45 7.10
CA ASN A 120 14.73 -2.48 6.07
C ASN A 120 14.38 -1.87 4.70
N GLN A 121 14.19 -0.56 4.65
CA GLN A 121 13.76 0.12 3.41
C GLN A 121 14.89 0.23 2.38
N GLU A 122 16.13 0.33 2.83
CA GLU A 122 17.30 0.48 1.95
C GLU A 122 17.54 -0.79 1.13
N GLU A 123 17.45 -1.96 1.76
CA GLU A 123 17.62 -3.26 1.08
C GLU A 123 16.54 -3.45 -0.01
N VAL A 124 15.28 -3.05 0.30
CA VAL A 124 14.20 -3.08 -0.69
C VAL A 124 14.45 -2.07 -1.81
N LEU A 125 14.95 -0.86 -1.48
CA LEU A 125 15.28 0.16 -2.48
C LEU A 125 16.37 -0.34 -3.46
N GLU A 126 17.38 -1.06 -2.95
CA GLU A 126 18.41 -1.68 -3.79
C GLU A 126 17.82 -2.75 -4.72
N ALA A 127 16.93 -3.60 -4.20
CA ALA A 127 16.21 -4.58 -5.01
C ALA A 127 15.34 -3.92 -6.09
N VAL A 128 14.65 -2.80 -5.75
CA VAL A 128 13.85 -2.01 -6.69
C VAL A 128 14.71 -1.46 -7.82
N ARG A 129 15.87 -0.90 -7.49
CA ARG A 129 16.82 -0.34 -8.48
C ARG A 129 17.41 -1.43 -9.37
N ARG A 130 17.91 -2.52 -8.77
CA ARG A 130 18.54 -3.64 -9.47
C ARG A 130 17.61 -4.30 -10.48
N GLU A 131 16.36 -4.55 -10.06
CA GLU A 131 15.37 -5.26 -10.86
C GLU A 131 14.42 -4.34 -11.63
N SER A 132 14.55 -3.02 -11.48
CA SER A 132 13.62 -2.02 -12.08
C SER A 132 12.16 -2.37 -11.81
N LEU A 133 11.81 -2.59 -10.54
CA LEU A 133 10.47 -3.00 -10.14
C LEU A 133 9.45 -1.88 -10.34
N THR A 134 8.29 -2.22 -10.86
CA THR A 134 7.14 -1.31 -10.96
C THR A 134 6.55 -1.02 -9.58
N ALA A 135 5.78 0.07 -9.46
CA ALA A 135 5.13 0.42 -8.19
C ALA A 135 4.18 -0.67 -7.65
N ALA A 136 3.58 -1.47 -8.53
CA ALA A 136 2.76 -2.61 -8.15
C ALA A 136 3.61 -3.75 -7.59
N GLU A 137 4.72 -4.07 -8.26
CA GLU A 137 5.67 -5.09 -7.80
C GLU A 137 6.32 -4.70 -6.47
N VAL A 138 6.69 -3.43 -6.28
CA VAL A 138 7.21 -2.93 -4.99
C VAL A 138 6.20 -3.17 -3.87
N ARG A 139 4.92 -2.92 -4.11
CA ARG A 139 3.88 -3.19 -3.11
C ARG A 139 3.80 -4.67 -2.77
N GLU A 140 3.77 -5.54 -3.77
CA GLU A 140 3.73 -7.00 -3.55
C GLU A 140 4.98 -7.51 -2.82
N VAL A 141 6.18 -6.99 -3.13
CA VAL A 141 7.44 -7.31 -2.41
C VAL A 141 7.33 -6.89 -0.94
N VAL A 142 6.81 -5.70 -0.65
CA VAL A 142 6.59 -5.23 0.72
C VAL A 142 5.60 -6.14 1.45
N ASP A 143 4.48 -6.51 0.81
CA ASP A 143 3.47 -7.42 1.38
C ASP A 143 4.09 -8.81 1.66
N LEU A 144 4.94 -9.34 0.77
CA LEU A 144 5.68 -10.59 0.99
C LEU A 144 6.65 -10.49 2.17
N LEU A 145 7.41 -9.39 2.28
CA LEU A 145 8.33 -9.19 3.41
C LEU A 145 7.62 -9.10 4.75
N LEU A 146 6.45 -8.45 4.77
CA LEU A 146 5.62 -8.33 5.98
C LEU A 146 4.99 -9.67 6.39
N SER A 147 4.67 -10.53 5.41
CA SER A 147 4.11 -11.87 5.65
C SER A 147 5.16 -12.95 5.90
N SER A 148 6.43 -12.69 5.56
CA SER A 148 7.53 -13.62 5.77
C SER A 148 7.87 -13.77 7.25
N SER A 149 7.81 -14.99 7.77
CA SER A 149 8.08 -15.29 9.17
C SER A 149 9.54 -15.66 9.45
N THR A 150 10.30 -16.10 8.43
CA THR A 150 11.70 -16.50 8.60
C THR A 150 12.66 -15.52 7.93
N ARG A 151 13.88 -15.44 8.44
CA ARG A 151 14.95 -14.61 7.87
C ARG A 151 15.29 -15.06 6.44
N GLU A 152 15.37 -16.34 6.21
CA GLU A 152 15.69 -16.94 4.90
C GLU A 152 14.66 -16.56 3.83
N GLN A 153 13.36 -16.54 4.20
CA GLN A 153 12.30 -16.06 3.29
C GLN A 153 12.49 -14.60 2.91
N LYS A 154 12.83 -13.74 3.87
CA LYS A 154 13.09 -12.32 3.62
C LYS A 154 14.30 -12.11 2.73
N GLU A 155 15.40 -12.80 3.01
CA GLU A 155 16.61 -12.77 2.19
C GLU A 155 16.31 -13.22 0.75
N PHE A 156 15.55 -14.31 0.56
CA PHE A 156 15.13 -14.76 -0.77
C PHE A 156 14.29 -13.71 -1.53
N VAL A 157 13.33 -13.06 -0.84
CA VAL A 157 12.50 -11.99 -1.46
C VAL A 157 13.36 -10.80 -1.89
N LEU A 158 14.39 -10.44 -1.11
CA LEU A 158 15.29 -9.33 -1.40
C LEU A 158 16.29 -9.67 -2.52
N GLU A 159 16.85 -10.89 -2.51
CA GLU A 159 17.81 -11.32 -3.53
C GLU A 159 17.15 -11.56 -4.90
N LYS A 160 15.97 -12.19 -4.92
CA LYS A 160 15.27 -12.64 -6.14
C LYS A 160 13.82 -12.18 -6.16
N PRO A 161 13.54 -10.87 -6.13
CA PRO A 161 12.19 -10.35 -5.98
C PRO A 161 11.24 -10.78 -7.10
N ARG A 162 11.69 -10.81 -8.35
CA ARG A 162 10.85 -11.26 -9.48
C ARG A 162 10.48 -12.73 -9.37
N GLN A 163 11.39 -13.57 -8.89
CA GLN A 163 11.12 -14.98 -8.68
C GLN A 163 10.14 -15.18 -7.51
N ALA A 164 10.32 -14.45 -6.41
CA ALA A 164 9.42 -14.47 -5.28
C ALA A 164 8.01 -14.02 -5.66
N LEU A 165 7.90 -12.94 -6.46
CA LEU A 165 6.62 -12.46 -7.00
C LEU A 165 5.97 -13.50 -7.93
N SER A 166 6.75 -14.15 -8.79
CA SER A 166 6.23 -15.20 -9.68
C SER A 166 5.66 -16.38 -8.90
N GLN A 167 6.37 -16.80 -7.84
CA GLN A 167 5.90 -17.86 -6.95
C GLN A 167 4.63 -17.45 -6.19
N ALA A 168 4.57 -16.21 -5.68
CA ALA A 168 3.41 -15.69 -4.97
C ALA A 168 2.18 -15.55 -5.87
N ARG A 169 2.35 -15.04 -7.09
CA ARG A 169 1.26 -14.92 -8.08
C ARG A 169 0.78 -16.27 -8.60
N GLY A 170 1.61 -17.30 -8.50
CA GLY A 170 1.28 -18.69 -8.86
C GLY A 170 0.25 -19.36 -7.95
N GLY A 171 -0.24 -18.69 -6.91
CA GLY A 171 -1.17 -19.17 -5.89
C GLY A 171 -0.49 -19.35 -4.53
N PRO A 172 -1.24 -19.71 -3.49
CA PRO A 172 -0.65 -19.91 -2.17
C PRO A 172 0.57 -20.80 -2.30
N THR A 173 1.69 -20.37 -1.72
CA THR A 173 3.04 -20.92 -1.84
C THR A 173 3.15 -22.32 -1.20
N ARG A 174 2.30 -23.21 -1.59
CA ARG A 174 2.50 -24.66 -1.48
C ARG A 174 2.83 -25.16 -2.87
N SER A 175 4.03 -24.81 -3.19
CA SER A 175 5.08 -25.56 -3.80
C SER A 175 4.77 -26.19 -5.16
N TRP A 176 5.43 -25.66 -6.15
CA TRP A 176 5.93 -26.52 -7.19
C TRP A 176 6.83 -27.58 -6.51
N ASP A 177 6.34 -28.79 -6.35
CA ASP A 177 7.16 -29.91 -5.89
C ASP A 177 7.81 -30.54 -7.14
N PRO A 178 9.13 -30.53 -7.25
CA PRO A 178 9.82 -31.13 -8.41
C PRO A 178 9.58 -32.65 -8.53
N ARG A 179 9.11 -33.30 -7.47
CA ARG A 179 8.75 -34.72 -7.48
C ARG A 179 7.40 -35.01 -8.11
N LEU A 180 6.56 -33.96 -8.27
CA LEU A 180 5.24 -34.09 -8.89
C LEU A 180 5.31 -33.79 -10.39
N SER A 181 4.51 -34.47 -11.17
CA SER A 181 4.23 -34.13 -12.56
C SER A 181 3.58 -32.73 -12.68
N THR A 182 3.55 -32.19 -13.90
CA THR A 182 2.83 -30.92 -14.17
C THR A 182 1.36 -31.00 -13.76
N ALA A 183 0.71 -32.16 -13.98
CA ALA A 183 -0.67 -32.40 -13.55
C ALA A 183 -0.77 -32.47 -12.03
N GLY A 184 0.15 -33.17 -11.36
CA GLY A 184 0.23 -33.28 -9.90
C GLY A 184 0.39 -31.92 -9.22
N ASN A 185 1.29 -31.06 -9.74
CA ASN A 185 1.47 -29.70 -9.25
C ASN A 185 0.22 -28.82 -9.44
N ARG A 186 -0.55 -29.03 -10.53
CA ARG A 186 -1.83 -28.33 -10.74
C ARG A 186 -2.88 -28.76 -9.71
N VAL A 187 -2.94 -30.06 -9.40
CA VAL A 187 -3.86 -30.61 -8.38
C VAL A 187 -3.46 -30.13 -7.00
N ALA A 188 -2.16 -30.21 -6.65
CA ALA A 188 -1.64 -29.74 -5.37
C ALA A 188 -1.98 -28.27 -5.10
N ARG A 189 -1.89 -27.41 -6.15
CA ARG A 189 -2.26 -26.01 -6.05
C ARG A 189 -3.76 -25.82 -5.77
N LYS A 190 -4.63 -26.54 -6.49
CA LYS A 190 -6.08 -26.48 -6.28
C LYS A 190 -6.46 -26.97 -4.88
N LEU A 191 -5.83 -28.07 -4.46
CA LEU A 191 -6.07 -28.68 -3.15
C LEU A 191 -5.64 -27.72 -2.01
N GLY A 192 -4.46 -27.09 -2.13
CA GLY A 192 -4.00 -26.12 -1.17
C GLY A 192 -4.98 -24.95 -0.99
N GLY A 193 -5.42 -24.34 -2.10
CA GLY A 193 -6.40 -23.26 -2.06
C GLY A 193 -7.75 -23.65 -1.44
N LEU A 194 -8.22 -24.85 -1.73
CA LEU A 194 -9.46 -25.37 -1.14
C LEU A 194 -9.31 -25.58 0.39
N LEU A 195 -8.19 -26.17 0.82
CA LEU A 195 -7.92 -26.41 2.24
C LEU A 195 -7.78 -25.09 3.03
N ASP A 196 -7.10 -24.08 2.47
CA ASP A 196 -6.98 -22.76 3.10
C ASP A 196 -8.35 -22.08 3.24
N TYR A 197 -9.21 -22.20 2.21
CA TYR A 197 -10.57 -21.66 2.24
C TYR A 197 -11.44 -22.37 3.29
N LEU A 198 -11.38 -23.70 3.35
CA LEU A 198 -12.11 -24.50 4.36
C LEU A 198 -11.63 -24.17 5.77
N ALA A 199 -10.33 -24.04 5.99
CA ALA A 199 -9.77 -23.66 7.30
C ALA A 199 -10.24 -22.25 7.72
N GLY A 200 -10.27 -21.31 6.80
CA GLY A 200 -10.82 -19.96 7.05
C GLY A 200 -12.30 -19.99 7.42
N MET A 201 -13.10 -20.76 6.70
CA MET A 201 -14.53 -20.94 6.97
C MET A 201 -14.76 -21.65 8.31
N GLU A 202 -13.98 -22.69 8.63
CA GLU A 202 -14.04 -23.40 9.91
C GLU A 202 -13.77 -22.45 11.08
N ASN A 203 -12.69 -21.68 10.99
CA ASN A 203 -12.33 -20.70 12.01
C ASN A 203 -13.43 -19.64 12.20
N TRP A 204 -14.00 -19.13 11.11
CA TRP A 204 -15.10 -18.18 11.16
C TRP A 204 -16.36 -18.79 11.81
N LEU A 205 -16.77 -19.99 11.39
CA LEU A 205 -17.93 -20.70 11.95
C LEU A 205 -17.77 -20.97 13.45
N ARG A 206 -16.56 -21.32 13.91
CA ARG A 206 -16.28 -21.61 15.32
C ARG A 206 -16.30 -20.37 16.21
N HIS A 207 -15.76 -19.26 15.72
CA HIS A 207 -15.46 -18.10 16.57
C HIS A 207 -16.34 -16.87 16.32
N ARG A 208 -16.83 -16.67 15.12
CA ARG A 208 -17.55 -15.46 14.71
C ARG A 208 -18.95 -15.69 14.16
N GLY A 209 -19.19 -16.78 13.48
CA GLY A 209 -20.43 -16.99 12.71
C GLY A 209 -21.70 -16.86 13.52
N ARG A 210 -21.69 -17.30 14.80
CA ARG A 210 -22.85 -17.20 15.70
C ARG A 210 -23.10 -15.77 16.21
N GLY A 211 -22.10 -14.92 16.24
CA GLY A 211 -22.21 -13.55 16.73
C GLY A 211 -22.45 -12.51 15.63
N GLU A 212 -22.05 -12.82 14.40
CA GLU A 212 -22.13 -11.89 13.26
C GLU A 212 -23.43 -12.05 12.44
N LEU A 213 -24.05 -13.25 12.47
CA LEU A 213 -25.27 -13.53 11.70
C LEU A 213 -26.54 -13.25 12.50
N SER A 214 -27.45 -12.48 11.91
CA SER A 214 -28.81 -12.34 12.40
C SER A 214 -29.64 -13.60 12.09
N LEU A 215 -30.79 -13.76 12.77
CA LEU A 215 -31.72 -14.87 12.48
C LEU A 215 -32.21 -14.85 11.03
N CYS A 216 -32.35 -13.67 10.43
CA CYS A 216 -32.72 -13.51 9.03
C CYS A 216 -31.62 -14.01 8.10
N ASP A 217 -30.36 -13.66 8.38
CA ASP A 217 -29.20 -14.12 7.58
C ASP A 217 -29.06 -15.64 7.63
N VAL A 218 -29.23 -16.24 8.82
CA VAL A 218 -29.20 -17.69 8.99
C VAL A 218 -30.28 -18.37 8.14
N GLY A 219 -31.50 -17.84 8.10
CA GLY A 219 -32.59 -18.38 7.27
C GLY A 219 -32.26 -18.35 5.77
N ILE A 220 -31.65 -17.26 5.29
CA ILE A 220 -31.27 -17.10 3.88
C ILE A 220 -30.05 -17.96 3.51
N LEU A 221 -29.09 -18.10 4.42
CA LEU A 221 -27.83 -18.80 4.17
C LEU A 221 -27.90 -20.31 4.47
N SER A 222 -28.95 -20.78 5.18
CA SER A 222 -29.14 -22.19 5.57
C SER A 222 -28.95 -23.17 4.40
N PRO A 223 -29.57 -22.97 3.21
CA PRO A 223 -29.39 -23.88 2.10
C PRO A 223 -27.92 -23.98 1.61
N GLY A 224 -27.19 -22.84 1.72
CA GLY A 224 -25.75 -22.79 1.42
C GLY A 224 -24.91 -23.61 2.39
N PHE A 225 -25.20 -23.50 3.67
CA PHE A 225 -24.52 -24.30 4.71
C PHE A 225 -24.83 -25.78 4.62
N GLU A 226 -26.09 -26.13 4.33
CA GLU A 226 -26.49 -27.53 4.11
C GLU A 226 -25.77 -28.15 2.88
N ARG A 227 -25.68 -27.38 1.81
CA ARG A 227 -24.93 -27.77 0.62
C ARG A 227 -23.44 -27.94 0.92
N LEU A 228 -22.82 -26.97 1.63
CA LEU A 228 -21.44 -27.07 2.04
C LEU A 228 -21.18 -28.35 2.87
N ALA A 229 -22.04 -28.64 3.84
CA ALA A 229 -21.92 -29.83 4.68
C ALA A 229 -22.03 -31.14 3.87
N ARG A 230 -22.92 -31.19 2.88
CA ARG A 230 -23.10 -32.34 2.00
C ARG A 230 -21.92 -32.51 1.05
N ASP A 231 -21.56 -31.45 0.32
CA ASP A 231 -20.54 -31.51 -0.73
C ASP A 231 -19.14 -31.77 -0.12
N SER A 232 -18.84 -31.19 1.05
CA SER A 232 -17.57 -31.45 1.76
C SER A 232 -17.44 -32.90 2.22
N ARG A 233 -18.54 -33.54 2.65
CA ARG A 233 -18.54 -34.97 3.01
C ARG A 233 -18.24 -35.85 1.79
N VAL A 234 -18.93 -35.61 0.68
CA VAL A 234 -18.73 -36.39 -0.57
C VAL A 234 -17.30 -36.23 -1.07
N VAL A 235 -16.78 -35.01 -1.09
CA VAL A 235 -15.39 -34.75 -1.50
C VAL A 235 -14.40 -35.43 -0.55
N GLY A 236 -14.67 -35.42 0.76
CA GLY A 236 -13.85 -36.10 1.77
C GLY A 236 -13.81 -37.62 1.57
N GLU A 237 -14.96 -38.25 1.31
CA GLU A 237 -15.07 -39.69 1.03
C GLU A 237 -14.28 -40.05 -0.25
N LEU A 238 -14.51 -39.35 -1.36
CA LEU A 238 -13.80 -39.61 -2.62
C LEU A 238 -12.28 -39.39 -2.50
N ALA A 239 -11.85 -38.39 -1.72
CA ALA A 239 -10.43 -38.17 -1.48
C ALA A 239 -9.82 -39.31 -0.62
N GLY A 240 -10.58 -39.84 0.34
CA GLY A 240 -10.19 -40.99 1.15
C GLY A 240 -10.03 -42.26 0.31
N ASP A 241 -10.99 -42.54 -0.55
CA ASP A 241 -10.97 -43.69 -1.46
C ASP A 241 -9.76 -43.63 -2.41
N LEU A 242 -9.50 -42.47 -3.02
CA LEU A 242 -8.33 -42.27 -3.88
C LEU A 242 -7.01 -42.55 -3.13
N VAL A 243 -6.87 -42.09 -1.89
CA VAL A 243 -5.68 -42.34 -1.06
C VAL A 243 -5.53 -43.84 -0.73
N GLN A 244 -6.64 -44.55 -0.52
CA GLN A 244 -6.60 -46.00 -0.26
C GLN A 244 -6.22 -46.77 -1.53
N GLU A 245 -6.80 -46.46 -2.67
CA GLU A 245 -6.43 -47.07 -3.95
C GLU A 245 -4.93 -46.89 -4.27
N MET A 246 -4.38 -45.69 -4.02
CA MET A 246 -2.96 -45.41 -4.24
C MET A 246 -2.01 -46.11 -3.26
N LYS A 247 -2.48 -46.56 -2.09
CA LYS A 247 -1.68 -47.32 -1.14
C LYS A 247 -1.65 -48.83 -1.41
N LEU A 248 -2.57 -49.29 -2.25
CA LEU A 248 -2.69 -50.71 -2.64
C LEU A 248 -1.93 -51.02 -3.94
N THR A 249 -1.38 -50.01 -4.60
CA THR A 249 -0.55 -50.08 -5.80
C THR A 249 0.90 -49.83 -5.47
#